data_4eab1564bc0057723c5407345bd6a83b
#
_entry.id   4eab1564bc0057723c5407345bd6a83b
#
_cell.length_a   1.000
_cell.length_b   1.000
_cell.length_c   1.000
_cell.angle_alpha   90.00
_cell.angle_beta   90.00
_cell.angle_gamma   90.00
#
_symmetry.space_group_name_H-M   'P 1'
#
loop_
_entity.id
_entity.type
_entity.pdbx_description
1 polymer ?
#
loop_
_entity_poly.entity_id
_entity_poly.type
_entity_poly.pdbx_seq_one_letter_code
_entity_poly.pdbx_strand_id
1 'polypeptide(L)'
;MHEEATKFLVNKKIQIKQSNTETAYDGEMNTIFVIQEQLKSGTLAHEVGHALVDKNNLYKSEELASIMKNVVAEAKYKIVKKNDEYFLYLDSDRFIRNYQGRTYINVTEKYKNLKKGERIKIDPIDYTDLEEYVSVGYETFVSNPQLLYDKDKELYDFFKKGGLFNEIKKRK
;
A
#
# COMPACT_ATOMS: atom_id res chain seq x y z
N MET A 1 12.72 -10.12 -10.26
CA MET A 1 11.26 -9.97 -10.23
C MET A 1 10.67 -11.37 -10.28
N HIS A 2 9.63 -11.65 -9.49
CA HIS A 2 8.99 -12.96 -9.45
C HIS A 2 8.37 -13.30 -10.82
N GLU A 3 8.46 -14.55 -11.29
CA GLU A 3 7.96 -14.96 -12.62
C GLU A 3 6.47 -14.63 -12.81
N GLU A 4 5.66 -14.83 -11.78
CA GLU A 4 4.23 -14.50 -11.79
C GLU A 4 3.97 -13.01 -11.98
N ALA A 5 4.79 -12.13 -11.37
CA ALA A 5 4.69 -10.68 -11.58
C ALA A 5 5.00 -10.30 -13.03
N THR A 6 5.99 -10.93 -13.64
CA THR A 6 6.30 -10.69 -15.06
C THR A 6 5.12 -11.12 -15.95
N LYS A 7 4.57 -12.31 -15.73
CA LYS A 7 3.39 -12.79 -16.45
C LYS A 7 2.19 -11.85 -16.25
N PHE A 8 1.98 -11.37 -15.02
CA PHE A 8 0.93 -10.41 -14.71
C PHE A 8 1.08 -9.11 -15.51
N LEU A 9 2.26 -8.47 -15.47
CA LEU A 9 2.52 -7.23 -16.21
C LEU A 9 2.23 -7.39 -17.71
N VAL A 10 2.69 -8.48 -18.30
CA VAL A 10 2.46 -8.79 -19.72
C VAL A 10 0.97 -9.00 -20.01
N ASN A 11 0.29 -9.83 -19.23
CA ASN A 11 -1.12 -10.15 -19.43
C ASN A 11 -2.04 -8.94 -19.27
N LYS A 12 -1.72 -8.05 -18.31
CA LYS A 12 -2.47 -6.79 -18.08
C LYS A 12 -1.99 -5.65 -18.95
N LYS A 13 -0.99 -5.88 -19.84
CA LYS A 13 -0.39 -4.87 -20.74
C LYS A 13 0.12 -3.64 -20.02
N ILE A 14 0.66 -3.82 -18.81
CA ILE A 14 1.24 -2.74 -18.02
C ILE A 14 2.59 -2.36 -18.64
N GLN A 15 2.75 -1.10 -18.98
CA GLN A 15 3.99 -0.56 -19.53
C GLN A 15 4.93 -0.14 -18.39
N ILE A 16 6.24 -0.27 -18.62
CA ILE A 16 7.26 0.31 -17.75
C ILE A 16 7.98 1.37 -18.58
N LYS A 17 7.96 2.62 -18.10
CA LYS A 17 8.58 3.77 -18.79
C LYS A 17 9.54 4.49 -17.88
N GLN A 18 10.63 4.97 -18.44
CA GLN A 18 11.54 5.86 -17.71
C GLN A 18 10.87 7.21 -17.44
N SER A 19 11.09 7.73 -16.25
CA SER A 19 10.69 9.06 -15.80
C SER A 19 11.88 9.81 -15.22
N ASN A 20 11.84 11.14 -15.31
CA ASN A 20 12.81 12.02 -14.68
C ASN A 20 12.27 12.70 -13.42
N THR A 21 10.99 12.51 -13.11
CA THR A 21 10.30 13.24 -12.03
C THR A 21 9.88 12.37 -10.86
N GLU A 22 9.42 11.16 -11.14
CA GLU A 22 8.89 10.26 -10.10
C GLU A 22 8.97 8.80 -10.50
N THR A 23 8.96 7.94 -9.48
CA THR A 23 8.68 6.51 -9.63
C THR A 23 7.29 6.28 -9.05
N ALA A 24 6.34 5.86 -9.89
CA ALA A 24 4.94 5.70 -9.54
C ALA A 24 4.21 4.78 -10.51
N TYR A 25 3.18 4.09 -10.01
CA TYR A 25 2.18 3.42 -10.85
C TYR A 25 1.04 4.37 -11.17
N ASP A 26 0.74 4.53 -12.45
CA ASP A 26 -0.42 5.27 -12.96
C ASP A 26 -1.44 4.28 -13.51
N GLY A 27 -2.56 4.13 -12.81
CA GLY A 27 -3.63 3.19 -13.17
C GLY A 27 -4.43 3.60 -14.41
N GLU A 28 -4.55 4.90 -14.69
CA GLU A 28 -5.25 5.43 -15.87
C GLU A 28 -4.42 5.19 -17.13
N MET A 29 -3.14 5.48 -17.07
CA MET A 29 -2.20 5.24 -18.18
C MET A 29 -1.77 3.78 -18.28
N ASN A 30 -2.11 2.93 -17.31
CA ASN A 30 -1.66 1.55 -17.20
C ASN A 30 -0.14 1.42 -17.30
N THR A 31 0.57 2.31 -16.61
CA THR A 31 2.02 2.48 -16.75
C THR A 31 2.69 2.61 -15.38
N ILE A 32 3.82 1.93 -15.22
CA ILE A 32 4.74 2.17 -14.12
C ILE A 32 5.84 3.09 -14.64
N PHE A 33 5.93 4.30 -14.09
CA PHE A 33 7.03 5.22 -14.32
C PHE A 33 8.17 4.90 -13.37
N VAL A 34 9.41 4.98 -13.83
CA VAL A 34 10.58 4.63 -13.02
C VAL A 34 11.71 5.62 -13.27
N ILE A 35 12.23 6.21 -12.20
CA ILE A 35 13.51 6.94 -12.25
C ILE A 35 14.63 5.90 -12.29
N GLN A 36 15.50 6.00 -13.31
CA GLN A 36 16.53 4.98 -13.59
C GLN A 36 17.45 4.71 -12.38
N GLU A 37 17.83 5.77 -11.66
CA GLU A 37 18.69 5.67 -10.48
C GLU A 37 17.98 4.97 -9.29
N GLN A 38 16.66 4.90 -9.32
CA GLN A 38 15.80 4.25 -8.29
C GLN A 38 15.38 2.84 -8.69
N LEU A 39 15.86 2.29 -9.81
CA LEU A 39 15.63 0.90 -10.25
C LEU A 39 16.25 -0.15 -9.30
N LYS A 40 16.30 0.15 -8.02
CA LYS A 40 16.58 -0.86 -7.02
C LYS A 40 15.38 -1.79 -6.94
N SER A 41 15.65 -3.08 -6.76
CA SER A 41 14.63 -4.14 -6.77
C SER A 41 13.38 -3.84 -5.94
N GLY A 42 13.53 -3.13 -4.83
CA GLY A 42 12.41 -2.77 -3.95
C GLY A 42 11.42 -1.77 -4.57
N THR A 43 11.91 -0.69 -5.20
CA THR A 43 11.04 0.36 -5.73
C THR A 43 10.13 -0.16 -6.84
N LEU A 44 10.67 -0.92 -7.79
CA LEU A 44 9.85 -1.52 -8.84
C LEU A 44 8.82 -2.52 -8.28
N ALA A 45 9.21 -3.34 -7.30
CA ALA A 45 8.29 -4.27 -6.66
C ALA A 45 7.16 -3.53 -5.92
N HIS A 46 7.45 -2.37 -5.31
CA HIS A 46 6.44 -1.52 -4.69
C HIS A 46 5.37 -1.07 -5.70
N GLU A 47 5.79 -0.52 -6.85
CA GLU A 47 4.86 -0.07 -7.88
C GLU A 47 4.09 -1.22 -8.54
N VAL A 48 4.71 -2.40 -8.67
CA VAL A 48 4.01 -3.62 -9.08
C VAL A 48 2.94 -4.01 -8.04
N GLY A 49 3.19 -3.78 -6.76
CA GLY A 49 2.21 -3.97 -5.68
C GLY A 49 0.94 -3.14 -5.89
N HIS A 50 1.08 -1.84 -6.20
CA HIS A 50 -0.05 -0.96 -6.54
C HIS A 50 -0.81 -1.47 -7.78
N ALA A 51 -0.08 -1.84 -8.84
CA ALA A 51 -0.69 -2.37 -10.05
C ALA A 51 -1.47 -3.68 -9.81
N LEU A 52 -0.97 -4.56 -8.94
CA LEU A 52 -1.65 -5.80 -8.56
C LEU A 52 -2.98 -5.50 -7.84
N VAL A 53 -2.96 -4.56 -6.88
CA VAL A 53 -4.16 -4.14 -6.16
C VAL A 53 -5.22 -3.60 -7.11
N ASP A 54 -4.83 -2.67 -7.99
CA ASP A 54 -5.74 -2.03 -8.96
C ASP A 54 -6.31 -3.04 -9.96
N LYS A 55 -5.44 -3.70 -10.73
CA LYS A 55 -5.87 -4.53 -11.87
C LYS A 55 -6.58 -5.82 -11.48
N ASN A 56 -6.35 -6.32 -10.27
CA ASN A 56 -7.03 -7.51 -9.75
C ASN A 56 -8.18 -7.18 -8.79
N ASN A 57 -8.48 -5.89 -8.56
CA ASN A 57 -9.52 -5.42 -7.62
C ASN A 57 -9.34 -6.01 -6.20
N LEU A 58 -8.11 -6.08 -5.71
CA LEU A 58 -7.80 -6.85 -4.50
C LEU A 58 -8.50 -6.32 -3.24
N TYR A 59 -8.88 -5.05 -3.17
CA TYR A 59 -9.70 -4.52 -2.06
C TYR A 59 -11.10 -5.18 -1.97
N LYS A 60 -11.53 -5.91 -3.00
CA LYS A 60 -12.74 -6.73 -2.97
C LYS A 60 -12.51 -8.18 -2.57
N SER A 61 -11.27 -8.57 -2.32
CA SER A 61 -10.93 -9.87 -1.74
C SER A 61 -11.40 -9.90 -0.29
N GLU A 62 -12.28 -10.84 0.05
CA GLU A 62 -12.77 -10.99 1.44
C GLU A 62 -11.61 -11.28 2.40
N GLU A 63 -10.63 -12.09 1.97
CA GLU A 63 -9.46 -12.42 2.78
C GLU A 63 -8.58 -11.18 3.02
N LEU A 64 -8.21 -10.44 1.98
CA LEU A 64 -7.39 -9.24 2.13
C LEU A 64 -8.13 -8.15 2.91
N ALA A 65 -9.41 -7.93 2.63
CA ALA A 65 -10.23 -6.97 3.36
C ALA A 65 -10.31 -7.31 4.86
N SER A 66 -10.42 -8.60 5.21
CA SER A 66 -10.40 -9.05 6.61
C SER A 66 -9.06 -8.74 7.28
N ILE A 67 -7.93 -9.04 6.62
CA ILE A 67 -6.59 -8.73 7.13
C ILE A 67 -6.45 -7.22 7.37
N MET A 68 -6.81 -6.39 6.38
CA MET A 68 -6.66 -4.93 6.46
C MET A 68 -7.58 -4.31 7.51
N LYS A 69 -8.81 -4.81 7.68
CA LYS A 69 -9.72 -4.38 8.75
C LYS A 69 -9.16 -4.68 10.14
N ASN A 70 -8.54 -5.84 10.34
CA ASN A 70 -7.88 -6.18 11.60
C ASN A 70 -6.73 -5.20 11.87
N VAL A 71 -5.91 -4.89 10.86
CA VAL A 71 -4.82 -3.90 10.98
C VAL A 71 -5.36 -2.54 11.40
N VAL A 72 -6.42 -2.05 10.76
CA VAL A 72 -7.03 -0.75 11.10
C VAL A 72 -7.58 -0.75 12.52
N ALA A 73 -8.22 -1.85 12.95
CA ALA A 73 -8.81 -1.97 14.28
C ALA A 73 -7.76 -2.02 15.40
N GLU A 74 -6.58 -2.59 15.15
CA GLU A 74 -5.49 -2.74 16.12
C GLU A 74 -4.54 -1.55 16.15
N ALA A 75 -4.46 -0.79 15.06
CA ALA A 75 -3.50 0.30 14.89
C ALA A 75 -3.83 1.53 15.76
N LYS A 76 -2.78 2.28 16.13
CA LYS A 76 -2.89 3.59 16.76
C LYS A 76 -2.84 4.70 15.72
N TYR A 77 -3.50 5.81 16.01
CA TYR A 77 -3.45 6.99 15.17
C TYR A 77 -2.21 7.84 15.47
N LYS A 78 -1.58 8.33 14.41
CA LYS A 78 -0.42 9.19 14.44
C LYS A 78 -0.59 10.33 13.45
N ILE A 79 -0.28 11.55 13.84
CA ILE A 79 -0.31 12.72 12.95
C ILE A 79 1.12 13.03 12.54
N VAL A 80 1.34 13.11 11.22
CA VAL A 80 2.65 13.38 10.64
C VAL A 80 2.60 14.69 9.87
N LYS A 81 3.52 15.61 10.17
CA LYS A 81 3.71 16.85 9.43
C LYS A 81 4.56 16.58 8.18
N LYS A 82 4.10 17.04 7.01
CA LYS A 82 4.82 17.00 5.74
C LYS A 82 4.52 18.26 4.93
N ASN A 83 5.55 19.04 4.59
CA ASN A 83 5.40 20.27 3.77
C ASN A 83 4.33 21.23 4.31
N ASP A 84 4.38 21.51 5.65
CA ASP A 84 3.42 22.38 6.36
C ASP A 84 1.95 21.89 6.41
N GLU A 85 1.69 20.70 5.94
CA GLU A 85 0.44 19.97 6.07
C GLU A 85 0.54 18.84 7.08
N TYR A 86 -0.60 18.43 7.64
CA TYR A 86 -0.71 17.35 8.61
C TYR A 86 -1.56 16.22 8.04
N PHE A 87 -1.00 15.02 8.08
CA PHE A 87 -1.63 13.81 7.56
C PHE A 87 -1.84 12.80 8.67
N LEU A 88 -2.93 12.05 8.55
CA LEU A 88 -3.20 10.93 9.42
C LEU A 88 -2.43 9.70 8.95
N TYR A 89 -1.77 9.06 9.89
CA TYR A 89 -1.10 7.78 9.70
C TYR A 89 -1.62 6.79 10.72
N LEU A 90 -1.63 5.53 10.37
CA LEU A 90 -1.72 4.44 11.32
C LEU A 90 -0.33 4.01 11.77
N ASP A 91 -0.24 3.52 13.00
CA ASP A 91 0.97 2.97 13.60
C ASP A 91 0.64 1.57 14.15
N SER A 92 1.35 0.58 13.68
CA SER A 92 1.14 -0.83 14.04
C SER A 92 2.46 -1.57 14.08
N ASP A 93 2.62 -2.48 15.02
CA ASP A 93 3.79 -3.36 15.11
C ASP A 93 3.91 -4.32 13.90
N ARG A 94 2.81 -4.48 13.16
CA ARG A 94 2.77 -5.26 11.90
C ARG A 94 3.45 -4.54 10.74
N PHE A 95 3.62 -3.21 10.81
CA PHE A 95 4.20 -2.46 9.71
C PHE A 95 5.70 -2.66 9.60
N ILE A 96 6.17 -2.84 8.37
CA ILE A 96 7.59 -2.93 8.03
C ILE A 96 8.25 -1.56 8.23
N ARG A 97 7.55 -0.51 7.81
CA ARG A 97 7.96 0.89 7.94
C ARG A 97 6.74 1.81 8.10
N ASN A 98 6.96 2.99 8.67
CA ASN A 98 5.88 3.95 8.92
C ASN A 98 5.06 4.31 7.68
N TYR A 99 5.67 4.27 6.50
CA TYR A 99 5.02 4.59 5.24
C TYR A 99 3.85 3.63 4.93
N GLN A 100 3.91 2.39 5.39
CA GLN A 100 2.85 1.39 5.22
C GLN A 100 1.53 1.79 5.89
N GLY A 101 1.60 2.63 6.93
CA GLY A 101 0.42 3.16 7.64
C GLY A 101 -0.09 4.50 7.10
N ARG A 102 0.39 4.99 5.96
CA ARG A 102 -0.06 6.24 5.34
C ARG A 102 -1.48 6.09 4.81
N THR A 103 -2.36 7.04 5.18
CA THR A 103 -3.78 7.02 4.76
C THR A 103 -4.12 8.08 3.71
N TYR A 104 -3.20 9.00 3.41
CA TYR A 104 -3.44 10.19 2.58
C TYR A 104 -4.52 11.15 3.10
N ILE A 105 -5.10 10.90 4.28
CA ILE A 105 -6.11 11.75 4.90
C ILE A 105 -5.42 13.02 5.44
N ASN A 106 -5.73 14.16 4.82
CA ASN A 106 -5.24 15.46 5.27
C ASN A 106 -6.10 15.96 6.44
N VAL A 107 -5.45 16.24 7.55
CA VAL A 107 -6.09 16.72 8.79
C VAL A 107 -5.61 18.12 9.20
N THR A 108 -4.99 18.86 8.27
CA THR A 108 -4.35 20.14 8.53
C THR A 108 -5.30 21.14 9.20
N GLU A 109 -6.50 21.32 8.65
CA GLU A 109 -7.48 22.27 9.20
C GLU A 109 -7.99 21.82 10.58
N LYS A 110 -8.30 20.51 10.73
CA LYS A 110 -8.69 19.97 12.05
C LYS A 110 -7.59 20.16 13.08
N TYR A 111 -6.33 19.95 12.70
CA TYR A 111 -5.18 20.04 13.58
C TYR A 111 -4.85 21.49 14.01
N LYS A 112 -4.85 22.44 13.06
CA LYS A 112 -4.55 23.86 13.33
C LYS A 112 -5.62 24.53 14.19
N ASN A 113 -6.86 24.05 14.16
CA ASN A 113 -7.98 24.59 14.93
C ASN A 113 -8.16 23.95 16.32
N LEU A 114 -7.27 23.01 16.72
CA LEU A 114 -7.31 22.42 18.06
C LEU A 114 -7.00 23.44 19.14
N LYS A 115 -7.85 23.50 20.15
CA LYS A 115 -7.55 24.26 21.37
C LYS A 115 -6.60 23.48 22.28
N LYS A 116 -5.92 24.20 23.15
CA LYS A 116 -4.98 23.58 24.12
C LYS A 116 -5.70 22.51 24.95
N GLY A 117 -5.21 21.27 24.89
CA GLY A 117 -5.75 20.13 25.62
C GLY A 117 -6.82 19.32 24.86
N GLU A 118 -7.26 19.78 23.69
CA GLU A 118 -8.18 19.00 22.84
C GLU A 118 -7.42 17.92 22.07
N ARG A 119 -8.12 16.82 21.79
CA ARG A 119 -7.65 15.77 20.87
C ARG A 119 -8.39 15.90 19.55
N ILE A 120 -7.67 15.64 18.47
CA ILE A 120 -8.29 15.59 17.14
C ILE A 120 -9.35 14.46 17.10
N LYS A 121 -10.54 14.80 16.65
CA LYS A 121 -11.58 13.80 16.34
C LYS A 121 -11.32 13.26 14.95
N ILE A 122 -11.06 11.96 14.88
CA ILE A 122 -10.79 11.23 13.64
C ILE A 122 -12.04 10.41 13.32
N ASP A 123 -12.52 10.55 12.11
CA ASP A 123 -13.59 9.70 11.57
C ASP A 123 -13.04 8.27 11.39
N PRO A 124 -13.89 7.23 11.44
CA PRO A 124 -13.45 5.86 11.21
C PRO A 124 -12.70 5.76 9.89
N ILE A 125 -11.50 5.17 9.93
CA ILE A 125 -10.70 4.94 8.73
C ILE A 125 -11.24 3.70 8.03
N ASP A 126 -11.50 3.82 6.73
CA ASP A 126 -11.76 2.66 5.89
C ASP A 126 -10.44 1.93 5.61
N TYR A 127 -10.48 0.60 5.57
CA TYR A 127 -9.27 -0.19 5.29
C TYR A 127 -8.68 0.11 3.91
N THR A 128 -9.49 0.58 2.97
CA THR A 128 -9.04 0.99 1.63
C THR A 128 -8.21 2.28 1.61
N ASP A 129 -8.27 3.07 2.70
CA ASP A 129 -7.39 4.24 2.86
C ASP A 129 -5.91 3.85 3.10
N LEU A 130 -5.63 2.56 3.38
CA LEU A 130 -4.27 2.03 3.53
C LEU A 130 -3.68 1.61 2.17
N GLU A 131 -3.57 2.54 1.24
CA GLU A 131 -3.10 2.27 -0.13
C GLU A 131 -1.68 1.69 -0.17
N GLU A 132 -0.84 2.06 0.79
CA GLU A 132 0.56 1.63 0.85
C GLU A 132 0.77 0.27 1.54
N TYR A 133 -0.27 -0.26 2.19
CA TYR A 133 -0.13 -1.48 3.00
C TYR A 133 0.28 -2.68 2.16
N VAL A 134 -0.39 -2.91 1.04
CA VAL A 134 -0.14 -4.05 0.17
C VAL A 134 1.13 -3.85 -0.65
N SER A 135 1.40 -2.64 -1.16
CA SER A 135 2.58 -2.35 -1.99
C SER A 135 3.88 -2.50 -1.20
N VAL A 136 3.96 -1.96 0.03
CA VAL A 136 5.10 -2.16 0.93
C VAL A 136 5.25 -3.62 1.35
N GLY A 137 4.13 -4.28 1.63
CA GLY A 137 4.12 -5.71 1.92
C GLY A 137 4.70 -6.53 0.77
N TYR A 138 4.27 -6.27 -0.48
CA TYR A 138 4.77 -6.98 -1.65
C TYR A 138 6.26 -6.69 -1.94
N GLU A 139 6.67 -5.44 -1.83
CA GLU A 139 8.09 -5.06 -1.89
C GLU A 139 8.92 -5.91 -0.91
N THR A 140 8.43 -6.05 0.33
CA THR A 140 9.11 -6.81 1.37
C THR A 140 9.04 -8.32 1.11
N PHE A 141 7.90 -8.83 0.63
CA PHE A 141 7.76 -10.24 0.25
C PHE A 141 8.77 -10.66 -0.82
N VAL A 142 9.07 -9.77 -1.78
CA VAL A 142 10.06 -10.04 -2.84
C VAL A 142 11.49 -9.89 -2.35
N SER A 143 11.78 -8.89 -1.49
CA SER A 143 13.15 -8.55 -1.08
C SER A 143 13.60 -9.24 0.21
N ASN A 144 12.68 -9.43 1.17
CA ASN A 144 12.96 -10.07 2.46
C ASN A 144 11.69 -10.75 3.01
N PRO A 145 11.30 -11.91 2.47
CA PRO A 145 10.06 -12.60 2.85
C PRO A 145 10.02 -12.99 4.33
N GLN A 146 11.18 -13.26 4.95
CA GLN A 146 11.23 -13.59 6.36
C GLN A 146 10.83 -12.39 7.24
N LEU A 147 11.26 -11.17 6.89
CA LEU A 147 10.87 -9.98 7.61
C LEU A 147 9.35 -9.76 7.55
N LEU A 148 8.74 -9.98 6.38
CA LEU A 148 7.28 -9.89 6.26
C LEU A 148 6.58 -10.95 7.11
N TYR A 149 7.07 -12.19 7.09
CA TYR A 149 6.53 -13.28 7.91
C TYR A 149 6.57 -12.94 9.41
N ASP A 150 7.69 -12.38 9.88
CA ASP A 150 7.90 -12.05 11.29
C ASP A 150 7.03 -10.86 11.73
N LYS A 151 6.77 -9.92 10.84
CA LYS A 151 5.99 -8.70 11.10
C LYS A 151 4.50 -8.89 10.86
N ASP A 152 4.13 -9.45 9.73
CA ASP A 152 2.75 -9.61 9.28
C ASP A 152 2.53 -10.96 8.60
N LYS A 153 2.36 -11.98 9.44
CA LYS A 153 2.18 -13.35 8.99
C LYS A 153 0.94 -13.52 8.12
N GLU A 154 -0.15 -12.81 8.41
CA GLU A 154 -1.40 -12.93 7.65
C GLU A 154 -1.21 -12.41 6.22
N LEU A 155 -0.57 -11.25 6.07
CA LEU A 155 -0.26 -10.69 4.75
C LEU A 155 0.76 -11.58 4.00
N TYR A 156 1.78 -12.09 4.70
CA TYR A 156 2.72 -13.05 4.11
C TYR A 156 2.01 -14.30 3.59
N ASP A 157 1.14 -14.91 4.39
CA ASP A 157 0.42 -16.12 4.02
C ASP A 157 -0.53 -15.86 2.83
N PHE A 158 -1.18 -14.69 2.79
CA PHE A 158 -1.99 -14.26 1.66
C PHE A 158 -1.16 -14.20 0.37
N PHE A 159 0.04 -13.61 0.40
CA PHE A 159 0.92 -13.56 -0.78
C PHE A 159 1.43 -14.95 -1.18
N LYS A 160 1.85 -15.75 -0.20
CA LYS A 160 2.38 -17.10 -0.44
C LYS A 160 1.38 -18.03 -1.11
N LYS A 161 0.10 -17.88 -0.83
CA LYS A 161 -0.99 -18.63 -1.49
C LYS A 161 -1.31 -18.12 -2.89
N GLY A 162 -0.62 -17.11 -3.39
CA GLY A 162 -0.90 -16.46 -4.67
C GLY A 162 -2.10 -15.51 -4.66
N GLY A 163 -2.53 -15.05 -3.49
CA GLY A 163 -3.69 -14.16 -3.32
C GLY A 163 -3.62 -12.89 -4.17
N LEU A 164 -2.42 -12.35 -4.40
CA LEU A 164 -2.18 -11.19 -5.24
C LEU A 164 -2.53 -11.38 -6.72
N PHE A 165 -2.38 -12.60 -7.24
CA PHE A 165 -2.55 -12.91 -8.66
C PHE A 165 -3.95 -13.42 -8.98
N ASN A 166 -4.81 -13.59 -7.98
CA ASN A 166 -6.20 -14.00 -8.14
C ASN A 166 -7.07 -12.80 -8.54
N GLU A 167 -7.51 -12.76 -9.78
CA GLU A 167 -8.46 -11.74 -10.24
C GLU A 167 -9.81 -11.89 -9.56
N ILE A 168 -10.24 -10.88 -8.82
CA ILE A 168 -11.55 -10.83 -8.22
C ILE A 168 -12.58 -10.42 -9.29
N LYS A 169 -13.35 -11.36 -9.80
CA LYS A 169 -14.39 -11.08 -10.78
C LYS A 169 -15.41 -10.11 -10.20
N LYS A 170 -15.72 -9.04 -10.94
CA LYS A 170 -16.85 -8.17 -10.61
C LYS A 170 -18.11 -9.05 -10.59
N ARG A 171 -18.74 -9.22 -9.43
CA ARG A 171 -20.10 -9.77 -9.38
C ARG A 171 -20.97 -8.83 -10.21
N LYS A 172 -21.62 -9.37 -11.27
CA LYS A 172 -22.57 -8.65 -12.13
C LYS A 172 -23.83 -8.29 -11.34
#